data_e80a8552cf12c5914b95ae43ff46ff80
#
_entry.id   e80a8552cf12c5914b95ae43ff46ff80
#
_cell.length_a   1.000
_cell.length_b   1.000
_cell.length_c   1.000
_cell.angle_alpha   90.00
_cell.angle_beta   90.00
_cell.angle_gamma   90.00
#
_symmetry.space_group_name_H-M   'P 1'
#
loop_
_entity.id
_entity.type
_entity.pdbx_description
1 polymer ?
#
loop_
_entity_poly.entity_id
_entity_poly.type
_entity_poly.pdbx_seq_one_letter_code
_entity_poly.pdbx_strand_id
1 'polypeptide(L)'
;MDCCAIPVSCAGPAAAGQARRAVVLGIGNTILSDEAAGVRAVEALERGWKLPENVLAIDGGTSGMEMIEDLSNLDFLIVLDVVKTGAAPGTVVKIAGDEIPVFFRSKLSPHQIALPDVLASLELLDTMPKEIVVLGVELISLELGMEMTPTVAEKVPVLAAMAAAELAVRGYRLEASAVA
;
A
#
# COMPACT_ATOMS: atom_id res chain seq x y z
N MET A 1 38.30 -5.53 54.61
CA MET A 1 38.16 -6.54 53.52
C MET A 1 37.14 -6.02 52.56
N ASP A 2 37.59 -5.23 51.59
CA ASP A 2 36.71 -4.56 50.64
C ASP A 2 36.50 -5.46 49.43
N CYS A 3 35.24 -5.87 49.17
CA CYS A 3 34.84 -6.54 47.96
C CYS A 3 34.50 -5.49 46.89
N CYS A 4 35.44 -5.33 45.97
CA CYS A 4 35.38 -4.48 44.80
C CYS A 4 34.31 -5.04 43.84
N ALA A 5 33.16 -4.36 43.71
CA ALA A 5 32.15 -4.67 42.71
C ALA A 5 32.55 -4.01 41.38
N ILE A 6 32.78 -4.83 40.37
CA ILE A 6 33.09 -4.38 39.00
C ILE A 6 31.73 -4.10 38.32
N PRO A 7 31.45 -2.89 37.82
CA PRO A 7 30.27 -2.66 36.99
C PRO A 7 30.52 -3.18 35.58
N VAL A 8 29.90 -4.29 35.20
CA VAL A 8 29.87 -4.76 33.83
C VAL A 8 28.87 -3.92 33.06
N SER A 9 29.31 -2.90 32.37
CA SER A 9 28.54 -2.17 31.38
C SER A 9 28.51 -3.01 30.11
N CYS A 10 27.44 -3.80 29.95
CA CYS A 10 27.10 -4.43 28.66
C CYS A 10 26.27 -3.45 27.82
N ALA A 11 26.91 -2.39 27.32
CA ALA A 11 26.43 -1.67 26.18
C ALA A 11 26.71 -2.51 24.93
N GLY A 12 25.79 -3.36 24.56
CA GLY A 12 25.80 -4.01 23.23
C GLY A 12 25.78 -2.95 22.12
N PRO A 13 26.36 -3.23 20.95
CA PRO A 13 26.34 -2.27 19.85
C PRO A 13 24.88 -1.94 19.53
N ALA A 14 24.57 -0.62 19.46
CA ALA A 14 23.29 -0.14 18.98
C ALA A 14 23.03 -0.80 17.63
N ALA A 15 21.94 -1.53 17.52
CA ALA A 15 21.50 -2.14 16.27
C ALA A 15 21.47 -1.05 15.21
N ALA A 16 22.28 -1.21 14.16
CA ALA A 16 22.23 -0.37 12.98
C ALA A 16 20.76 -0.35 12.53
N GLY A 17 20.14 0.84 12.52
CA GLY A 17 18.70 0.97 12.31
C GLY A 17 18.32 0.23 11.02
N GLN A 18 17.45 -0.76 11.16
CA GLN A 18 16.87 -1.45 10.01
C GLN A 18 16.30 -0.40 9.07
N ALA A 19 16.68 -0.47 7.80
CA ALA A 19 16.13 0.44 6.80
C ALA A 19 14.60 0.34 6.83
N ARG A 20 13.93 1.48 6.95
CA ARG A 20 12.48 1.54 6.99
C ARG A 20 11.90 0.87 5.74
N ARG A 21 11.00 -0.09 5.93
CA ARG A 21 10.38 -0.85 4.84
C ARG A 21 9.02 -0.27 4.47
N ALA A 22 8.77 -0.13 3.18
CA ALA A 22 7.45 0.24 2.67
C ALA A 22 7.00 -0.69 1.54
N VAL A 23 5.68 -0.83 1.41
CA VAL A 23 5.05 -1.52 0.28
C VAL A 23 4.01 -0.60 -0.35
N VAL A 24 3.97 -0.59 -1.68
CA VAL A 24 2.87 -0.05 -2.48
C VAL A 24 2.14 -1.24 -3.10
N LEU A 25 0.94 -1.48 -2.63
CA LEU A 25 0.10 -2.61 -3.01
C LEU A 25 -1.02 -2.15 -3.93
N GLY A 26 -1.05 -2.64 -5.15
CA GLY A 26 -2.17 -2.45 -6.08
C GLY A 26 -3.16 -3.61 -5.97
N ILE A 27 -4.40 -3.31 -5.67
CA ILE A 27 -5.47 -4.31 -5.56
C ILE A 27 -6.45 -4.10 -6.70
N GLY A 28 -7.05 -5.18 -7.15
CA GLY A 28 -8.14 -5.15 -8.11
C GLY A 28 -8.17 -6.35 -9.06
N ASN A 29 -9.28 -6.49 -9.75
CA ASN A 29 -9.48 -7.55 -10.73
C ASN A 29 -9.38 -6.99 -12.15
N THR A 30 -8.37 -7.39 -12.90
CA THR A 30 -8.08 -6.86 -14.23
C THR A 30 -9.08 -7.29 -15.32
N ILE A 31 -10.05 -8.15 -15.00
CA ILE A 31 -11.13 -8.53 -15.91
C ILE A 31 -12.48 -7.88 -15.55
N LEU A 32 -12.48 -6.96 -14.58
CA LEU A 32 -13.68 -6.23 -14.14
C LEU A 32 -13.54 -4.72 -14.34
N SER A 33 -13.23 -4.32 -15.58
CA SER A 33 -13.23 -2.90 -16.00
C SER A 33 -12.43 -2.00 -15.03
N ASP A 34 -13.10 -1.07 -14.32
CA ASP A 34 -12.44 -0.09 -13.45
C ASP A 34 -11.74 -0.70 -12.24
N GLU A 35 -12.11 -1.91 -11.85
CA GLU A 35 -11.46 -2.60 -10.71
C GLU A 35 -9.97 -2.88 -10.95
N ALA A 36 -9.51 -2.79 -12.20
CA ALA A 36 -8.10 -2.87 -12.56
C ALA A 36 -7.25 -1.68 -12.09
N ALA A 37 -7.87 -0.57 -11.68
CA ALA A 37 -7.15 0.70 -11.50
C ALA A 37 -6.01 0.64 -10.48
N GLY A 38 -6.17 -0.10 -9.37
CA GLY A 38 -5.10 -0.25 -8.37
C GLY A 38 -3.88 -0.98 -8.93
N VAL A 39 -4.08 -2.10 -9.62
CA VAL A 39 -3.02 -2.87 -10.30
C VAL A 39 -2.33 -2.00 -11.35
N ARG A 40 -3.09 -1.33 -12.20
CA ARG A 40 -2.53 -0.44 -13.23
C ARG A 40 -1.78 0.75 -12.65
N ALA A 41 -2.16 1.23 -11.48
CA ALA A 41 -1.46 2.32 -10.79
C ALA A 41 -0.10 1.87 -10.24
N VAL A 42 0.03 0.64 -9.73
CA VAL A 42 1.32 0.05 -9.36
C VAL A 42 2.22 -0.09 -10.58
N GLU A 43 1.72 -0.64 -11.68
CA GLU A 43 2.49 -0.73 -12.94
C GLU A 43 2.94 0.67 -13.43
N ALA A 44 2.09 1.68 -13.29
CA ALA A 44 2.43 3.05 -13.67
C ALA A 44 3.49 3.65 -12.74
N LEU A 45 3.46 3.33 -11.44
CA LEU A 45 4.49 3.72 -10.49
C LEU A 45 5.84 3.13 -10.86
N GLU A 46 5.92 1.83 -11.14
CA GLU A 46 7.17 1.16 -11.52
C GLU A 46 7.75 1.66 -12.84
N ARG A 47 6.89 2.02 -13.80
CA ARG A 47 7.32 2.64 -15.06
C ARG A 47 7.85 4.06 -14.88
N GLY A 48 7.22 4.83 -13.98
CA GLY A 48 7.53 6.25 -13.78
C GLY A 48 8.66 6.54 -12.80
N TRP A 49 8.95 5.61 -11.90
CA TRP A 49 9.94 5.81 -10.84
C TRP A 49 10.76 4.55 -10.57
N LYS A 50 12.05 4.77 -10.34
CA LYS A 50 12.93 3.75 -9.76
C LYS A 50 12.75 3.77 -8.24
N LEU A 51 12.23 2.70 -7.72
CA LEU A 51 12.02 2.53 -6.28
C LEU A 51 13.34 2.16 -5.58
N PRO A 52 13.61 2.65 -4.36
CA PRO A 52 14.75 2.21 -3.58
C PRO A 52 14.54 0.78 -3.05
N GLU A 53 15.61 0.09 -2.69
CA GLU A 53 15.60 -1.34 -2.27
C GLU A 53 14.67 -1.64 -1.08
N ASN A 54 14.38 -0.64 -0.28
CA ASN A 54 13.49 -0.77 0.89
C ASN A 54 12.02 -0.41 0.59
N VAL A 55 11.66 -0.22 -0.67
CA VAL A 55 10.29 -0.02 -1.14
C VAL A 55 9.96 -1.09 -2.17
N LEU A 56 8.93 -1.87 -1.92
CA LEU A 56 8.43 -2.89 -2.82
C LEU A 56 7.10 -2.45 -3.43
N ALA A 57 6.96 -2.60 -4.73
CA ALA A 57 5.68 -2.49 -5.44
C ALA A 57 5.14 -3.89 -5.69
N ILE A 58 3.88 -4.13 -5.35
CA ILE A 58 3.23 -5.44 -5.46
C ILE A 58 1.93 -5.30 -6.25
N ASP A 59 1.83 -6.06 -7.34
CA ASP A 59 0.54 -6.38 -7.93
C ASP A 59 -0.12 -7.45 -7.06
N GLY A 60 -1.03 -7.02 -6.20
CA GLY A 60 -1.80 -7.90 -5.34
C GLY A 60 -3.00 -8.52 -6.05
N GLY A 61 -3.43 -7.95 -7.16
CA GLY A 61 -4.58 -8.45 -7.90
C GLY A 61 -5.77 -8.73 -6.98
N THR A 62 -6.19 -9.99 -6.96
CA THR A 62 -7.21 -10.52 -6.04
C THR A 62 -6.61 -11.43 -4.96
N SER A 63 -5.30 -11.38 -4.76
CA SER A 63 -4.56 -12.18 -3.77
C SER A 63 -4.94 -11.82 -2.33
N GLY A 64 -4.79 -12.77 -1.44
CA GLY A 64 -5.17 -12.67 -0.05
C GLY A 64 -4.03 -13.05 0.89
N MET A 65 -4.22 -14.15 1.64
CA MET A 65 -3.33 -14.56 2.74
C MET A 65 -1.88 -14.83 2.32
N GLU A 66 -1.61 -15.10 1.05
CA GLU A 66 -0.25 -15.25 0.50
C GLU A 66 0.61 -13.99 0.62
N MET A 67 -0.02 -12.81 0.75
CA MET A 67 0.68 -11.53 0.93
C MET A 67 1.08 -11.24 2.38
N ILE A 68 0.71 -12.07 3.35
CA ILE A 68 0.88 -11.78 4.77
C ILE A 68 2.35 -11.53 5.15
N GLU A 69 3.29 -12.26 4.56
CA GLU A 69 4.72 -12.08 4.84
C GLU A 69 5.24 -10.74 4.31
N ASP A 70 4.83 -10.35 3.09
CA ASP A 70 5.24 -9.11 2.45
C ASP A 70 4.71 -7.88 3.20
N LEU A 71 3.51 -8.00 3.78
CA LEU A 71 2.82 -6.93 4.49
C LEU A 71 3.14 -6.88 5.99
N SER A 72 3.86 -7.87 6.53
CA SER A 72 4.22 -7.94 7.95
C SER A 72 5.33 -6.94 8.32
N ASN A 73 5.18 -6.29 9.49
CA ASN A 73 6.19 -5.43 10.11
C ASN A 73 6.69 -4.29 9.21
N LEU A 74 5.82 -3.75 8.37
CA LEU A 74 6.13 -2.59 7.54
C LEU A 74 6.13 -1.30 8.38
N ASP A 75 6.99 -0.36 8.00
CA ASP A 75 6.88 1.01 8.49
C ASP A 75 5.77 1.78 7.78
N PHE A 76 5.50 1.43 6.51
CA PHE A 76 4.49 2.11 5.72
C PHE A 76 3.88 1.20 4.64
N LEU A 77 2.56 1.20 4.54
CA LEU A 77 1.79 0.53 3.50
C LEU A 77 0.94 1.55 2.74
N ILE A 78 1.09 1.59 1.42
CA ILE A 78 0.16 2.29 0.53
C ILE A 78 -0.67 1.24 -0.19
N VAL A 79 -1.99 1.38 -0.13
CA VAL A 79 -2.93 0.56 -0.92
C VAL A 79 -3.50 1.41 -2.05
N LEU A 80 -3.38 0.94 -3.27
CA LEU A 80 -3.98 1.52 -4.47
C LEU A 80 -5.17 0.67 -4.89
N ASP A 81 -6.35 1.29 -5.02
CA ASP A 81 -7.59 0.52 -5.25
C ASP A 81 -8.69 1.40 -5.87
N VAL A 82 -9.75 0.78 -6.32
CA VAL A 82 -11.02 1.49 -6.53
C VAL A 82 -11.79 1.60 -5.23
N VAL A 83 -12.57 2.66 -5.10
CA VAL A 83 -13.36 2.91 -3.90
C VAL A 83 -14.81 3.20 -4.27
N LYS A 84 -15.70 3.00 -3.30
CA LYS A 84 -17.09 3.37 -3.38
C LYS A 84 -17.45 4.18 -2.14
N THR A 85 -17.14 5.47 -2.18
CA THR A 85 -17.39 6.40 -1.06
C THR A 85 -18.67 7.19 -1.25
N GLY A 86 -19.24 7.14 -2.46
CA GLY A 86 -20.38 7.96 -2.88
C GLY A 86 -19.97 9.34 -3.42
N ALA A 87 -18.67 9.55 -3.63
CA ALA A 87 -18.17 10.73 -4.33
C ALA A 87 -18.53 10.68 -5.83
N ALA A 88 -18.28 11.77 -6.53
CA ALA A 88 -18.47 11.79 -7.98
C ALA A 88 -17.51 10.77 -8.66
N PRO A 89 -17.98 10.04 -9.69
CA PRO A 89 -17.16 9.10 -10.43
C PRO A 89 -15.81 9.68 -10.88
N GLY A 90 -14.73 8.91 -10.73
CA GLY A 90 -13.38 9.35 -11.04
C GLY A 90 -12.77 10.31 -10.00
N THR A 91 -13.45 10.59 -8.90
CA THR A 91 -12.85 11.33 -7.79
C THR A 91 -11.75 10.50 -7.15
N VAL A 92 -10.56 11.09 -7.01
CA VAL A 92 -9.46 10.47 -6.26
C VAL A 92 -9.58 10.85 -4.79
N VAL A 93 -9.48 9.86 -3.92
CA VAL A 93 -9.58 10.02 -2.46
C VAL A 93 -8.34 9.45 -1.77
N LYS A 94 -8.01 10.06 -0.64
CA LYS A 94 -7.00 9.54 0.28
C LYS A 94 -7.67 9.23 1.61
N ILE A 95 -7.48 8.01 2.10
CA ILE A 95 -8.01 7.53 3.38
C ILE A 95 -6.82 7.15 4.25
N ALA A 96 -6.78 7.63 5.48
CA ALA A 96 -5.67 7.39 6.40
C ALA A 96 -6.12 7.41 7.87
N GLY A 97 -5.28 6.90 8.76
CA GLY A 97 -5.53 6.93 10.20
C GLY A 97 -6.81 6.22 10.60
N ASP A 98 -7.64 6.88 11.41
CA ASP A 98 -8.86 6.30 12.00
C ASP A 98 -9.96 5.95 10.96
N GLU A 99 -9.84 6.46 9.73
CA GLU A 99 -10.77 6.13 8.65
C GLU A 99 -10.52 4.75 8.04
N ILE A 100 -9.31 4.20 8.19
CA ILE A 100 -8.89 2.92 7.61
C ILE A 100 -9.77 1.75 8.05
N PRO A 101 -10.03 1.52 9.36
CA PRO A 101 -10.89 0.43 9.80
C PRO A 101 -12.32 0.55 9.30
N VAL A 102 -12.84 1.78 9.23
CA VAL A 102 -14.19 2.06 8.73
C VAL A 102 -14.28 1.75 7.23
N PHE A 103 -13.29 2.18 6.47
CA PHE A 103 -13.19 1.92 5.04
C PHE A 103 -13.22 0.41 4.74
N PHE A 104 -12.37 -0.38 5.40
CA PHE A 104 -12.32 -1.82 5.15
C PHE A 104 -13.57 -2.56 5.59
N ARG A 105 -14.27 -2.11 6.63
CA ARG A 105 -15.58 -2.68 7.04
C ARG A 105 -16.69 -2.44 6.03
N SER A 106 -16.62 -1.37 5.26
CA SER A 106 -17.63 -1.01 4.26
C SER A 106 -17.46 -1.73 2.91
N LYS A 107 -16.33 -2.41 2.70
CA LYS A 107 -16.07 -3.18 1.47
C LYS A 107 -16.80 -4.52 1.51
N LEU A 108 -17.91 -4.62 0.78
CA LEU A 108 -18.76 -5.81 0.72
C LEU A 108 -18.66 -6.56 -0.63
N SER A 109 -17.65 -6.29 -1.45
CA SER A 109 -17.42 -7.05 -2.68
C SER A 109 -16.71 -8.38 -2.37
N PRO A 110 -17.13 -9.52 -2.94
CA PRO A 110 -16.50 -10.83 -2.75
C PRO A 110 -15.00 -10.83 -3.12
N HIS A 111 -14.58 -9.96 -4.05
CA HIS A 111 -13.17 -9.83 -4.48
C HIS A 111 -12.34 -8.90 -3.59
N GLN A 112 -12.98 -8.12 -2.73
CA GLN A 112 -12.34 -7.18 -1.81
C GLN A 112 -12.21 -7.72 -0.37
N ILE A 113 -12.60 -8.97 -0.15
CA ILE A 113 -12.57 -9.62 1.17
C ILE A 113 -11.12 -9.94 1.59
N ALA A 114 -10.23 -10.15 0.63
CA ALA A 114 -8.88 -10.65 0.93
C ALA A 114 -8.04 -9.69 1.79
N LEU A 115 -7.97 -8.40 1.47
CA LEU A 115 -7.12 -7.48 2.23
C LEU A 115 -7.60 -7.20 3.67
N PRO A 116 -8.91 -7.01 3.95
CA PRO A 116 -9.40 -6.93 5.33
C PRO A 116 -9.03 -8.14 6.18
N ASP A 117 -9.10 -9.35 5.62
CA ASP A 117 -8.74 -10.59 6.32
C ASP A 117 -7.23 -10.68 6.57
N VAL A 118 -6.40 -10.25 5.61
CA VAL A 118 -4.94 -10.14 5.79
C VAL A 118 -4.63 -9.15 6.90
N LEU A 119 -5.21 -7.95 6.90
CA LEU A 119 -4.97 -6.95 7.95
C LEU A 119 -5.43 -7.43 9.32
N ALA A 120 -6.58 -8.10 9.41
CA ALA A 120 -7.04 -8.70 10.66
C ALA A 120 -6.07 -9.80 11.16
N SER A 121 -5.48 -10.58 10.24
CA SER A 121 -4.48 -11.58 10.58
C SER A 121 -3.17 -10.95 11.04
N LEU A 122 -2.72 -9.87 10.40
CA LEU A 122 -1.55 -9.10 10.83
C LEU A 122 -1.75 -8.46 12.21
N GLU A 123 -2.97 -7.99 12.51
CA GLU A 123 -3.33 -7.48 13.84
C GLU A 123 -3.25 -8.60 14.89
N LEU A 124 -3.80 -9.78 14.60
CA LEU A 124 -3.74 -10.93 15.50
C LEU A 124 -2.30 -11.41 15.76
N LEU A 125 -1.42 -11.29 14.76
CA LEU A 125 0.00 -11.66 14.83
C LEU A 125 0.89 -10.56 15.42
N ASP A 126 0.34 -9.40 15.77
CA ASP A 126 1.09 -8.21 16.22
C ASP A 126 2.17 -7.75 15.21
N THR A 127 1.86 -7.87 13.92
CA THR A 127 2.77 -7.53 12.81
C THR A 127 2.20 -6.49 11.84
N MET A 128 1.20 -5.72 12.29
CA MET A 128 0.58 -4.66 11.48
C MET A 128 1.59 -3.64 10.96
N PRO A 129 1.40 -3.13 9.73
CA PRO A 129 2.09 -1.92 9.29
C PRO A 129 1.88 -0.76 10.27
N LYS A 130 2.96 0.00 10.55
CA LYS A 130 2.89 1.14 11.49
C LYS A 130 2.01 2.27 10.97
N GLU A 131 1.97 2.44 9.68
CA GLU A 131 1.14 3.43 8.99
C GLU A 131 0.57 2.83 7.71
N ILE A 132 -0.73 3.09 7.46
CA ILE A 132 -1.44 2.67 6.27
C ILE A 132 -2.10 3.88 5.63
N VAL A 133 -2.01 3.97 4.31
CA VAL A 133 -2.74 4.95 3.49
C VAL A 133 -3.40 4.21 2.34
N VAL A 134 -4.67 4.48 2.09
CA VAL A 134 -5.38 4.04 0.89
C VAL A 134 -5.51 5.23 -0.06
N LEU A 135 -5.07 5.06 -1.27
CA LEU A 135 -5.28 6.01 -2.38
C LEU A 135 -6.24 5.33 -3.35
N GLY A 136 -7.43 5.87 -3.46
CA GLY A 136 -8.48 5.26 -4.23
C GLY A 136 -9.06 6.18 -5.29
N VAL A 137 -9.69 5.58 -6.29
CA VAL A 137 -10.51 6.30 -7.28
C VAL A 137 -11.95 5.80 -7.23
N GLU A 138 -12.91 6.71 -7.22
CA GLU A 138 -14.33 6.37 -7.26
C GLU A 138 -14.64 5.71 -8.60
N LEU A 139 -15.11 4.46 -8.55
CA LEU A 139 -15.39 3.64 -9.74
C LEU A 139 -16.65 4.10 -10.48
N ILE A 140 -16.75 3.71 -11.76
CA ILE A 140 -17.95 3.89 -12.60
C ILE A 140 -18.55 2.54 -12.92
N SER A 141 -17.73 1.56 -13.33
CA SER A 141 -18.19 0.27 -13.83
C SER A 141 -17.42 -0.89 -13.22
N LEU A 142 -18.15 -1.98 -12.94
CA LEU A 142 -17.60 -3.31 -12.59
C LEU A 142 -18.06 -4.36 -13.61
N GLU A 143 -18.39 -3.93 -14.83
CA GLU A 143 -18.74 -4.84 -15.90
C GLU A 143 -17.55 -5.71 -16.30
N LEU A 144 -17.84 -6.91 -16.77
CA LEU A 144 -16.82 -7.81 -17.28
C LEU A 144 -16.16 -7.19 -18.52
N GLY A 145 -14.86 -6.97 -18.45
CA GLY A 145 -14.08 -6.36 -19.50
C GLY A 145 -12.68 -6.00 -19.01
N MET A 146 -11.72 -5.96 -19.93
CA MET A 146 -10.32 -5.64 -19.62
C MET A 146 -10.02 -4.13 -19.73
N GLU A 147 -10.95 -3.36 -20.28
CA GLU A 147 -10.77 -1.93 -20.48
C GLU A 147 -11.48 -1.15 -19.36
N MET A 148 -10.73 -0.25 -18.74
CA MET A 148 -11.29 0.71 -17.78
C MET A 148 -12.10 1.78 -18.51
N THR A 149 -13.07 2.37 -17.80
CA THR A 149 -13.72 3.58 -18.31
C THR A 149 -12.69 4.70 -18.48
N PRO A 150 -12.80 5.56 -19.51
CA PRO A 150 -11.83 6.62 -19.77
C PRO A 150 -11.59 7.52 -18.56
N THR A 151 -12.64 7.84 -17.82
CA THR A 151 -12.57 8.69 -16.63
C THR A 151 -11.69 8.09 -15.53
N VAL A 152 -11.78 6.78 -15.29
CA VAL A 152 -10.95 6.09 -14.28
C VAL A 152 -9.55 5.85 -14.81
N ALA A 153 -9.40 5.49 -16.09
CA ALA A 153 -8.11 5.29 -16.72
C ALA A 153 -7.20 6.54 -16.64
N GLU A 154 -7.78 7.74 -16.82
CA GLU A 154 -7.08 9.02 -16.66
C GLU A 154 -6.56 9.26 -15.23
N LYS A 155 -7.10 8.56 -14.22
CA LYS A 155 -6.67 8.70 -12.82
C LYS A 155 -5.53 7.75 -12.43
N VAL A 156 -5.25 6.73 -13.21
CA VAL A 156 -4.16 5.80 -12.97
C VAL A 156 -2.81 6.51 -12.76
N PRO A 157 -2.34 7.39 -13.67
CA PRO A 157 -1.10 8.13 -13.44
C PRO A 157 -1.18 9.09 -12.24
N VAL A 158 -2.37 9.59 -11.91
CA VAL A 158 -2.57 10.44 -10.72
C VAL A 158 -2.35 9.63 -9.44
N LEU A 159 -2.93 8.42 -9.34
CA LEU A 159 -2.72 7.52 -8.20
C LEU A 159 -1.25 7.16 -8.04
N ALA A 160 -0.56 6.82 -9.14
CA ALA A 160 0.88 6.53 -9.12
C ALA A 160 1.71 7.73 -8.62
N ALA A 161 1.42 8.93 -9.11
CA ALA A 161 2.09 10.15 -8.66
C ALA A 161 1.82 10.47 -7.18
N MET A 162 0.59 10.24 -6.71
CA MET A 162 0.25 10.39 -5.29
C MET A 162 1.00 9.38 -4.42
N ALA A 163 1.11 8.12 -4.85
CA ALA A 163 1.89 7.11 -4.14
C ALA A 163 3.37 7.50 -4.04
N ALA A 164 3.96 7.97 -5.13
CA ALA A 164 5.33 8.50 -5.14
C ALA A 164 5.50 9.68 -4.17
N ALA A 165 4.54 10.60 -4.14
CA ALA A 165 4.55 11.75 -3.22
C ALA A 165 4.44 11.31 -1.74
N GLU A 166 3.56 10.34 -1.43
CA GLU A 166 3.42 9.79 -0.07
C GLU A 166 4.71 9.13 0.42
N LEU A 167 5.39 8.39 -0.46
CA LEU A 167 6.71 7.81 -0.17
C LEU A 167 7.75 8.90 0.08
N ALA A 168 7.80 9.91 -0.80
CA ALA A 168 8.78 11.02 -0.70
C ALA A 168 8.63 11.83 0.60
N VAL A 169 7.40 12.14 1.00
CA VAL A 169 7.10 12.86 2.25
C VAL A 169 7.61 12.09 3.48
N ARG A 170 7.64 10.76 3.41
CA ARG A 170 8.14 9.89 4.48
C ARG A 170 9.64 9.58 4.36
N GLY A 171 10.33 10.23 3.42
CA GLY A 171 11.78 10.16 3.27
C GLY A 171 12.29 8.99 2.44
N TYR A 172 11.41 8.26 1.73
CA TYR A 172 11.85 7.30 0.72
C TYR A 172 12.28 8.05 -0.53
N ARG A 173 13.48 7.75 -1.03
CA ARG A 173 14.07 8.45 -2.18
C ARG A 173 13.76 7.71 -3.47
N LEU A 174 12.81 8.25 -4.22
CA LEU A 174 12.50 7.76 -5.56
C LEU A 174 13.26 8.59 -6.60
N GLU A 175 13.69 7.94 -7.67
CA GLU A 175 14.27 8.60 -8.83
C GLU A 175 13.26 8.49 -9.99
N ALA A 176 12.99 9.60 -10.68
CA ALA A 176 12.17 9.55 -11.87
C ALA A 176 12.85 8.66 -12.91
N SER A 177 12.12 7.70 -13.46
CA SER A 177 12.61 6.90 -14.57
C SER A 177 12.74 7.81 -15.79
N ALA A 178 13.92 7.83 -16.43
CA ALA A 178 14.05 8.46 -17.72
C ALA A 178 13.20 7.65 -18.71
N VAL A 179 12.01 8.16 -19.02
CA VAL A 179 11.18 7.57 -20.08
C VAL A 179 11.93 7.77 -21.39
N ALA A 180 12.38 6.67 -21.98
CA ALA A 180 12.91 6.65 -23.34
C ALA A 180 11.76 6.72 -24.36
#